data_fc639a371af30a29a605fd3c9b7c33e1
#
_entry.id   fc639a371af30a29a605fd3c9b7c33e1
#
_cell.length_a   1.000
_cell.length_b   1.000
_cell.length_c   1.000
_cell.angle_alpha   90.00
_cell.angle_beta   90.00
_cell.angle_gamma   90.00
#
_symmetry.space_group_name_H-M   'P 1'
#
loop_
_entity.id
_entity.type
_entity.pdbx_description
1 polymer ?
#
loop_
_entity_poly.entity_id
_entity_poly.type
_entity_poly.pdbx_seq_one_letter_code
_entity_poly.pdbx_strand_id
1 'polypeptide(L)'
;MARNVILFGNGLGRAIDNDFYSLERVLKSSWDDDEILSDDQRRLICDCLPAGVIEGELKAPTSEPELSNLQKVLDACDTIKAFENEDANEQWLSQHGGRFPVAIRRYFHHAASLFHQGGRSLPEEFANHLRKFVCDSGPDIVTLNYDDLLYEAFSGTPVFANHFLRDGFFDGELDFATHEGYFDANREGWFLHLHGSPLFVTREGEPKKITRDKLADYAGENSFHVVLTNADSKPSVIESSSILTQYWQKLDELLRDAEKITLFGYGGEDKHLNRLVGLNNTAHIRVVCRSGDRTEEELDKKWRHLLMATDEQKTEIVALKKLTGFVDW
;
A
#
# COMPACT_ATOMS: atom_id res chain seq x y z
N MET A 1 -17.74 -21.12 6.76
CA MET A 1 -17.87 -19.96 7.68
C MET A 1 -18.02 -18.71 6.83
N ALA A 2 -18.73 -17.71 7.36
CA ALA A 2 -18.81 -16.40 6.72
C ALA A 2 -17.41 -15.82 6.50
N ARG A 3 -17.05 -15.46 5.26
CA ARG A 3 -15.74 -14.90 4.97
C ARG A 3 -15.75 -13.40 5.28
N ASN A 4 -14.82 -12.96 6.14
CA ASN A 4 -14.65 -11.58 6.52
C ASN A 4 -13.38 -11.00 5.88
N VAL A 5 -13.51 -9.85 5.21
CA VAL A 5 -12.37 -9.10 4.68
C VAL A 5 -12.25 -7.78 5.44
N ILE A 6 -11.08 -7.49 6.00
CA ILE A 6 -10.80 -6.22 6.67
C ILE A 6 -9.74 -5.46 5.89
N LEU A 7 -10.08 -4.27 5.45
CA LEU A 7 -9.20 -3.40 4.68
C LEU A 7 -8.78 -2.20 5.53
N PHE A 8 -7.48 -2.09 5.79
CA PHE A 8 -6.88 -1.00 6.54
C PHE A 8 -6.33 0.08 5.62
N GLY A 9 -6.75 1.33 5.85
CA GLY A 9 -6.18 2.51 5.21
C GLY A 9 -5.30 3.31 6.17
N ASN A 10 -4.66 4.37 5.67
CA ASN A 10 -3.69 5.19 6.40
C ASN A 10 -4.29 5.91 7.64
N GLY A 11 -5.60 5.94 7.79
CA GLY A 11 -6.26 6.42 9.00
C GLY A 11 -5.84 5.68 10.27
N LEU A 12 -5.42 4.40 10.17
CA LEU A 12 -4.86 3.65 11.30
C LEU A 12 -3.55 4.27 11.78
N GLY A 13 -2.56 4.44 10.91
CA GLY A 13 -1.28 5.04 11.24
C GLY A 13 -1.45 6.49 11.74
N ARG A 14 -2.25 7.29 11.04
CA ARG A 14 -2.55 8.67 11.45
C ARG A 14 -3.30 8.79 12.77
N ALA A 15 -3.99 7.75 13.22
CA ALA A 15 -4.61 7.72 14.54
C ALA A 15 -3.60 7.46 15.68
N ILE A 16 -2.43 6.90 15.35
CA ILE A 16 -1.29 6.72 16.28
C ILE A 16 -0.47 7.99 16.35
N ASP A 17 -0.02 8.47 15.19
CA ASP A 17 0.80 9.67 15.06
C ASP A 17 0.57 10.31 13.67
N ASN A 18 -0.24 11.38 13.64
CA ASN A 18 -0.65 11.98 12.38
C ASN A 18 0.53 12.56 11.59
N ASP A 19 1.52 13.09 12.28
CA ASP A 19 2.67 13.75 11.66
C ASP A 19 3.68 12.70 11.17
N PHE A 20 3.93 11.68 11.98
CA PHE A 20 4.82 10.58 11.59
C PHE A 20 4.29 9.82 10.36
N TYR A 21 3.01 9.52 10.28
CA TYR A 21 2.39 8.80 9.15
C TYR A 21 1.91 9.73 8.03
N SER A 22 2.50 10.94 7.93
CA SER A 22 2.28 11.88 6.83
C SER A 22 3.13 11.53 5.61
N LEU A 23 2.51 11.46 4.43
CA LEU A 23 3.21 11.27 3.17
C LEU A 23 4.18 12.43 2.91
N GLU A 24 3.76 13.66 3.15
CA GLU A 24 4.59 14.86 2.98
C GLU A 24 5.89 14.78 3.80
N ARG A 25 5.82 14.31 5.05
CA ARG A 25 7.01 14.14 5.91
C ARG A 25 8.03 13.20 5.27
N VAL A 26 7.59 12.01 4.85
CA VAL A 26 8.53 11.01 4.32
C VAL A 26 9.10 11.42 2.97
N LEU A 27 8.30 12.06 2.12
CA LEU A 27 8.77 12.62 0.86
C LEU A 27 9.82 13.71 1.10
N LYS A 28 9.55 14.63 2.03
CA LYS A 28 10.52 15.68 2.38
C LYS A 28 11.79 15.09 3.00
N SER A 29 11.68 14.14 3.92
CA SER A 29 12.86 13.51 4.54
C SER A 29 13.73 12.78 3.51
N SER A 30 13.11 12.08 2.56
CA SER A 30 13.84 11.41 1.47
C SER A 30 14.42 12.40 0.46
N TRP A 31 13.78 13.54 0.27
CA TRP A 31 14.28 14.61 -0.58
C TRP A 31 15.52 15.29 -0.03
N ASP A 32 15.54 15.51 1.27
CA ASP A 32 16.64 16.21 1.98
C ASP A 32 17.86 15.28 2.22
N ASP A 33 17.75 13.99 1.89
CA ASP A 33 18.83 13.01 2.06
C ASP A 33 19.72 12.93 0.83
N ASP A 34 20.97 13.38 0.98
CA ASP A 34 21.98 13.41 -0.11
C ASP A 34 22.48 12.02 -0.50
N GLU A 35 22.28 11.00 0.35
CA GLU A 35 22.60 9.62 0.01
C GLU A 35 21.53 9.02 -0.93
N ILE A 36 20.31 9.55 -0.90
CA ILE A 36 19.20 9.10 -1.73
C ILE A 36 19.14 9.83 -3.06
N LEU A 37 19.20 11.17 -3.05
CA LEU A 37 19.13 12.01 -4.25
C LEU A 37 20.28 12.99 -4.32
N SER A 38 21.00 12.99 -5.45
CA SER A 38 21.93 14.07 -5.78
C SER A 38 21.19 15.33 -6.26
N ASP A 39 21.86 16.48 -6.24
CA ASP A 39 21.29 17.75 -6.75
C ASP A 39 20.84 17.65 -8.22
N ASP A 40 21.58 16.91 -9.04
CA ASP A 40 21.20 16.70 -10.45
C ASP A 40 19.93 15.86 -10.56
N GLN A 41 19.74 14.86 -9.68
CA GLN A 41 18.51 14.06 -9.64
C GLN A 41 17.34 14.88 -9.12
N ARG A 42 17.54 15.74 -8.11
CA ARG A 42 16.50 16.69 -7.65
C ARG A 42 16.07 17.63 -8.77
N ARG A 43 17.01 18.15 -9.56
CA ARG A 43 16.67 19.00 -10.73
C ARG A 43 15.85 18.23 -11.76
N LEU A 44 16.22 17.02 -12.12
CA LEU A 44 15.45 16.19 -13.05
C LEU A 44 14.03 15.93 -12.55
N ILE A 45 13.85 15.69 -11.25
CA ILE A 45 12.53 15.52 -10.64
C ILE A 45 11.74 16.83 -10.77
N CYS A 46 12.33 17.97 -10.41
CA CYS A 46 11.68 19.28 -10.49
C CYS A 46 11.25 19.65 -11.93
N ASP A 47 12.04 19.28 -12.92
CA ASP A 47 11.72 19.52 -14.34
C ASP A 47 10.46 18.75 -14.79
N CYS A 48 10.09 17.67 -14.09
CA CYS A 48 8.89 16.89 -14.33
C CYS A 48 7.66 17.38 -13.53
N LEU A 49 7.83 18.38 -12.66
CA LEU A 49 6.76 18.87 -11.76
C LEU A 49 6.31 20.28 -12.17
N PRO A 50 4.99 20.57 -12.17
CA PRO A 50 4.46 21.91 -12.52
C PRO A 50 5.01 23.04 -11.63
N ALA A 51 5.33 22.75 -10.39
CA ALA A 51 5.85 23.69 -9.40
C ALA A 51 7.16 23.19 -8.76
N GLY A 52 7.99 22.46 -9.51
CA GLY A 52 9.23 21.89 -9.00
C GLY A 52 10.30 22.93 -8.67
N VAL A 53 10.21 24.14 -9.25
CA VAL A 53 11.09 25.26 -8.94
C VAL A 53 10.26 26.46 -8.51
N ILE A 54 10.45 26.92 -7.29
CA ILE A 54 9.77 28.09 -6.71
C ILE A 54 10.84 29.07 -6.25
N GLU A 55 10.81 30.29 -6.78
CA GLU A 55 11.79 31.36 -6.43
C GLU A 55 13.26 30.93 -6.62
N GLY A 56 13.51 30.03 -7.60
CA GLY A 56 14.85 29.51 -7.88
C GLY A 56 15.30 28.34 -7.00
N GLU A 57 14.47 27.90 -6.05
CA GLU A 57 14.73 26.75 -5.19
C GLU A 57 14.00 25.50 -5.71
N LEU A 58 14.68 24.35 -5.66
CA LEU A 58 14.10 23.05 -5.94
C LEU A 58 13.15 22.64 -4.82
N LYS A 59 11.97 22.13 -5.18
CA LYS A 59 10.95 21.73 -4.22
C LYS A 59 10.65 20.22 -4.32
N ALA A 60 10.57 19.61 -3.14
CA ALA A 60 10.11 18.22 -3.04
C ALA A 60 8.66 18.10 -3.51
N PRO A 61 8.26 17.00 -4.16
CA PRO A 61 6.85 16.69 -4.34
C PRO A 61 6.17 16.49 -2.97
N THR A 62 4.94 16.96 -2.85
CA THR A 62 4.18 16.95 -1.58
C THR A 62 2.89 16.15 -1.65
N SER A 63 2.51 15.68 -2.84
CA SER A 63 1.19 15.09 -3.07
C SER A 63 1.22 13.92 -4.07
N GLU A 64 0.25 13.01 -3.92
CA GLU A 64 0.08 11.88 -4.86
C GLU A 64 -0.08 12.32 -6.34
N PRO A 65 -0.79 13.42 -6.69
CA PRO A 65 -0.83 13.89 -8.06
C PRO A 65 0.53 14.27 -8.65
N GLU A 66 1.42 14.87 -7.86
CA GLU A 66 2.80 15.18 -8.30
C GLU A 66 3.60 13.91 -8.50
N LEU A 67 3.49 12.95 -7.58
CA LEU A 67 4.13 11.63 -7.71
C LEU A 67 3.63 10.87 -8.96
N SER A 68 2.37 11.05 -9.34
CA SER A 68 1.82 10.47 -10.58
C SER A 68 2.45 11.04 -11.84
N ASN A 69 2.84 12.31 -11.83
CA ASN A 69 3.58 12.87 -12.97
C ASN A 69 4.97 12.24 -13.08
N LEU A 70 5.65 12.04 -11.95
CA LEU A 70 6.94 11.33 -11.93
C LEU A 70 6.80 9.89 -12.41
N GLN A 71 5.73 9.20 -12.00
CA GLN A 71 5.46 7.83 -12.45
C GLN A 71 5.25 7.75 -13.97
N LYS A 72 4.51 8.69 -14.58
CA LYS A 72 4.33 8.73 -16.03
C LYS A 72 5.64 8.89 -16.78
N VAL A 73 6.55 9.71 -16.27
CA VAL A 73 7.88 9.89 -16.87
C VAL A 73 8.72 8.63 -16.68
N LEU A 74 8.65 8.00 -15.50
CA LEU A 74 9.28 6.71 -15.21
C LEU A 74 8.83 5.64 -16.21
N ASP A 75 7.50 5.45 -16.37
CA ASP A 75 6.90 4.46 -17.28
C ASP A 75 7.32 4.70 -18.73
N ALA A 76 7.39 5.98 -19.15
CA ALA A 76 7.88 6.34 -20.48
C ALA A 76 9.37 5.99 -20.66
N CYS A 77 10.21 6.26 -19.69
CA CYS A 77 11.63 5.91 -19.74
C CYS A 77 11.83 4.39 -19.78
N ASP A 78 11.08 3.62 -18.97
CA ASP A 78 11.15 2.16 -18.97
C ASP A 78 10.67 1.58 -20.30
N THR A 79 9.58 2.13 -20.87
CA THR A 79 9.08 1.74 -22.19
C THR A 79 10.14 1.97 -23.27
N ILE A 80 10.74 3.15 -23.31
CA ILE A 80 11.79 3.48 -24.30
C ILE A 80 12.98 2.52 -24.12
N LYS A 81 13.40 2.27 -22.88
CA LYS A 81 14.53 1.41 -22.56
C LYS A 81 14.30 -0.05 -23.01
N ALA A 82 13.05 -0.53 -22.94
CA ALA A 82 12.70 -1.87 -23.41
C ALA A 82 12.83 -2.05 -24.94
N PHE A 83 12.86 -0.94 -25.69
CA PHE A 83 13.11 -0.94 -27.14
C PHE A 83 14.56 -0.68 -27.52
N GLU A 84 15.43 -0.34 -26.55
CA GLU A 84 16.87 -0.20 -26.79
C GLU A 84 17.46 -1.58 -27.09
N ASN A 85 18.11 -1.70 -28.26
CA ASN A 85 18.83 -2.93 -28.61
C ASN A 85 20.26 -2.81 -28.14
N GLU A 86 20.67 -3.66 -27.22
CA GLU A 86 22.05 -3.68 -26.67
C GLU A 86 23.13 -3.80 -27.76
N ASP A 87 22.78 -4.45 -28.89
CA ASP A 87 23.69 -4.65 -30.02
C ASP A 87 23.79 -3.46 -30.98
N ALA A 88 22.87 -2.49 -30.91
CA ALA A 88 22.76 -1.44 -31.94
C ALA A 88 23.54 -0.15 -31.63
N ASN A 89 24.14 0.01 -30.45
CA ASN A 89 24.75 1.27 -29.96
C ASN A 89 23.83 2.49 -30.03
N GLU A 90 22.51 2.29 -30.16
CA GLU A 90 21.53 3.34 -30.21
C GLU A 90 20.88 3.53 -28.84
N GLN A 91 21.31 4.55 -28.12
CA GLN A 91 20.67 5.00 -26.89
C GLN A 91 19.62 6.06 -27.25
N TRP A 92 18.36 5.74 -27.01
CA TRP A 92 17.24 6.65 -27.26
C TRP A 92 17.07 7.68 -26.14
N LEU A 93 17.48 7.30 -24.92
CA LEU A 93 17.48 8.19 -23.77
C LEU A 93 18.84 8.87 -23.61
N SER A 94 18.82 10.16 -23.26
CA SER A 94 20.03 10.83 -22.78
C SER A 94 20.55 10.13 -21.52
N GLN A 95 21.81 10.37 -21.16
CA GLN A 95 22.40 9.83 -19.92
C GLN A 95 21.56 10.19 -18.69
N HIS A 96 20.95 11.38 -18.65
CA HIS A 96 20.04 11.81 -17.57
C HIS A 96 18.72 11.06 -17.61
N GLY A 97 18.09 10.91 -18.77
CA GLY A 97 16.86 10.14 -18.94
C GLY A 97 17.03 8.67 -18.56
N GLY A 98 18.19 8.06 -18.88
CA GLY A 98 18.51 6.68 -18.50
C GLY A 98 18.71 6.47 -16.98
N ARG A 99 19.07 7.53 -16.23
CA ARG A 99 19.25 7.49 -14.77
C ARG A 99 17.99 7.85 -13.99
N PHE A 100 17.03 8.51 -14.60
CA PHE A 100 15.79 8.97 -13.95
C PHE A 100 15.02 7.83 -13.30
N PRO A 101 14.75 6.67 -13.94
CA PRO A 101 14.04 5.57 -13.32
C PRO A 101 14.67 5.08 -12.02
N VAL A 102 15.98 4.93 -11.97
CA VAL A 102 16.69 4.49 -10.77
C VAL A 102 16.52 5.50 -9.63
N ALA A 103 16.67 6.81 -9.93
CA ALA A 103 16.50 7.86 -8.93
C ALA A 103 15.09 7.87 -8.34
N ILE A 104 14.05 7.76 -9.18
CA ILE A 104 12.65 7.76 -8.72
C ILE A 104 12.34 6.52 -7.89
N ARG A 105 12.80 5.34 -8.31
CA ARG A 105 12.59 4.10 -7.55
C ARG A 105 13.26 4.15 -6.17
N ARG A 106 14.49 4.63 -6.10
CA ARG A 106 15.19 4.86 -4.82
C ARG A 106 14.42 5.82 -3.93
N TYR A 107 13.99 6.94 -4.48
CA TYR A 107 13.24 7.95 -3.77
C TYR A 107 11.91 7.41 -3.22
N PHE A 108 11.13 6.71 -4.04
CA PHE A 108 9.85 6.12 -3.61
C PHE A 108 10.05 5.01 -2.59
N HIS A 109 11.02 4.13 -2.81
CA HIS A 109 11.32 3.05 -1.87
C HIS A 109 11.77 3.61 -0.51
N HIS A 110 12.69 4.58 -0.52
CA HIS A 110 13.16 5.20 0.72
C HIS A 110 12.02 5.92 1.45
N ALA A 111 11.19 6.68 0.76
CA ALA A 111 10.01 7.32 1.36
C ALA A 111 9.07 6.30 2.03
N ALA A 112 8.82 5.15 1.38
CA ALA A 112 8.04 4.07 1.97
C ALA A 112 8.75 3.42 3.17
N SER A 113 10.08 3.25 3.12
CA SER A 113 10.86 2.64 4.21
C SER A 113 10.86 3.48 5.49
N LEU A 114 10.73 4.81 5.37
CA LEU A 114 10.66 5.72 6.52
C LEU A 114 9.39 5.52 7.39
N PHE A 115 8.38 4.84 6.90
CA PHE A 115 7.23 4.43 7.71
C PHE A 115 7.53 3.22 8.62
N HIS A 116 8.57 2.43 8.31
CA HIS A 116 9.03 1.31 9.15
C HIS A 116 10.01 1.73 10.25
N GLN A 117 10.47 2.98 10.22
CA GLN A 117 11.43 3.50 11.20
C GLN A 117 10.69 4.20 12.35
N GLY A 118 11.17 4.07 13.56
CA GLY A 118 10.73 4.91 14.65
C GLY A 118 9.95 4.25 15.78
N GLY A 119 9.87 2.90 15.83
CA GLY A 119 9.44 2.15 17.01
C GLY A 119 8.01 2.47 17.50
N ARG A 120 7.12 2.88 16.61
CA ARG A 120 5.71 3.06 16.93
C ARG A 120 4.98 1.73 16.81
N SER A 121 4.06 1.47 17.72
CA SER A 121 3.27 0.25 17.75
C SER A 121 1.79 0.57 17.94
N LEU A 122 0.93 -0.37 17.60
CA LEU A 122 -0.49 -0.30 17.94
C LEU A 122 -0.67 -0.35 19.46
N PRO A 123 -1.64 0.38 20.02
CA PRO A 123 -2.01 0.21 21.42
C PRO A 123 -2.32 -1.25 21.72
N GLU A 124 -1.79 -1.77 22.83
CA GLU A 124 -1.84 -3.19 23.15
C GLU A 124 -3.27 -3.72 23.23
N GLU A 125 -4.20 -2.95 23.77
CA GLU A 125 -5.62 -3.30 23.84
C GLU A 125 -6.20 -3.51 22.44
N PHE A 126 -5.96 -2.57 21.52
CA PHE A 126 -6.40 -2.68 20.13
C PHE A 126 -5.78 -3.88 19.43
N ALA A 127 -4.47 -4.08 19.58
CA ALA A 127 -3.74 -5.18 18.98
C ALA A 127 -4.23 -6.54 19.50
N ASN A 128 -4.53 -6.65 20.81
CA ASN A 128 -5.05 -7.88 21.43
C ASN A 128 -6.44 -8.25 20.91
N HIS A 129 -7.35 -7.27 20.78
CA HIS A 129 -8.68 -7.52 20.23
C HIS A 129 -8.59 -7.97 18.76
N LEU A 130 -7.73 -7.31 17.96
CA LEU A 130 -7.52 -7.69 16.56
C LEU A 130 -6.90 -9.09 16.44
N ARG A 131 -5.84 -9.40 17.20
CA ARG A 131 -5.20 -10.73 17.22
C ARG A 131 -6.20 -11.83 17.60
N LYS A 132 -6.98 -11.57 18.65
CA LYS A 132 -8.02 -12.52 19.06
C LYS A 132 -9.02 -12.78 17.94
N PHE A 133 -9.52 -11.72 17.31
CA PHE A 133 -10.46 -11.85 16.21
C PHE A 133 -9.85 -12.65 15.04
N VAL A 134 -8.60 -12.39 14.68
CA VAL A 134 -7.90 -13.13 13.61
C VAL A 134 -7.81 -14.61 13.96
N CYS A 135 -7.40 -14.96 15.18
CA CYS A 135 -7.28 -16.36 15.59
C CYS A 135 -8.63 -17.09 15.69
N ASP A 136 -9.69 -16.38 16.05
CA ASP A 136 -11.02 -16.98 16.24
C ASP A 136 -11.80 -17.15 14.92
N SER A 137 -11.61 -16.26 13.94
CA SER A 137 -12.46 -16.20 12.74
C SER A 137 -11.74 -16.32 11.39
N GLY A 138 -10.40 -16.29 11.37
CA GLY A 138 -9.61 -16.41 10.14
C GLY A 138 -9.99 -15.40 9.05
N PRO A 139 -10.05 -14.08 9.34
CA PRO A 139 -10.40 -13.09 8.35
C PRO A 139 -9.26 -12.87 7.37
N ASP A 140 -9.58 -12.35 6.19
CA ASP A 140 -8.57 -11.79 5.31
C ASP A 140 -8.24 -10.36 5.72
N ILE A 141 -6.96 -10.06 5.89
CA ILE A 141 -6.45 -8.74 6.24
C ILE A 141 -5.80 -8.13 5.00
N VAL A 142 -6.22 -6.95 4.68
CA VAL A 142 -5.74 -6.19 3.52
C VAL A 142 -5.28 -4.83 3.98
N THR A 143 -4.10 -4.39 3.55
CA THR A 143 -3.60 -3.06 3.89
C THR A 143 -3.21 -2.25 2.66
N LEU A 144 -3.53 -0.96 2.68
CA LEU A 144 -3.06 0.05 1.73
C LEU A 144 -1.84 0.80 2.28
N ASN A 145 -1.43 0.49 3.51
CA ASN A 145 -0.39 1.21 4.22
C ASN A 145 0.98 0.62 3.93
N TYR A 146 2.00 1.49 3.96
CA TYR A 146 3.40 1.09 3.85
C TYR A 146 4.02 0.81 5.22
N ASP A 147 3.31 1.19 6.31
CA ASP A 147 3.79 1.01 7.68
C ASP A 147 3.82 -0.48 8.10
N ASP A 148 4.55 -0.72 9.17
CA ASP A 148 4.72 -2.04 9.75
C ASP A 148 3.79 -2.32 10.95
N LEU A 149 2.85 -1.44 11.26
CA LEU A 149 2.00 -1.52 12.46
C LEU A 149 1.26 -2.84 12.59
N LEU A 150 0.61 -3.28 11.51
CA LEU A 150 -0.10 -4.57 11.50
C LEU A 150 0.88 -5.74 11.51
N TYR A 151 1.95 -5.64 10.71
CA TYR A 151 2.96 -6.68 10.66
C TYR A 151 3.63 -6.90 12.02
N GLU A 152 3.97 -5.81 12.72
CA GLU A 152 4.53 -5.88 14.07
C GLU A 152 3.52 -6.44 15.08
N ALA A 153 2.26 -6.00 15.00
CA ALA A 153 1.21 -6.52 15.87
C ALA A 153 1.01 -8.04 15.76
N PHE A 154 1.28 -8.63 14.61
CA PHE A 154 1.13 -10.08 14.36
C PHE A 154 2.45 -10.86 14.52
N SER A 155 3.60 -10.21 14.39
CA SER A 155 4.93 -10.84 14.49
C SER A 155 5.18 -11.40 15.89
N GLY A 156 5.77 -12.61 15.98
CA GLY A 156 6.04 -13.26 17.25
C GLY A 156 4.80 -13.70 18.03
N THR A 157 3.62 -13.62 17.44
CA THR A 157 2.35 -14.02 18.04
C THR A 157 1.80 -15.28 17.38
N PRO A 158 0.77 -15.94 17.97
CA PRO A 158 0.12 -17.08 17.35
C PRO A 158 -0.43 -16.81 15.94
N VAL A 159 -0.72 -15.55 15.61
CA VAL A 159 -1.27 -15.19 14.28
C VAL A 159 -0.35 -15.66 13.15
N PHE A 160 0.93 -15.31 13.19
CA PHE A 160 1.89 -15.79 12.19
C PHE A 160 2.48 -17.16 12.55
N ALA A 161 2.74 -17.43 13.83
CA ALA A 161 3.36 -18.69 14.27
C ALA A 161 2.49 -19.92 13.94
N ASN A 162 1.16 -19.78 13.96
CA ASN A 162 0.21 -20.86 13.63
C ASN A 162 -0.43 -20.67 12.24
N HIS A 163 0.14 -19.80 11.41
CA HIS A 163 -0.31 -19.54 10.03
C HIS A 163 -1.78 -19.09 9.90
N PHE A 164 -2.33 -18.40 10.91
CA PHE A 164 -3.67 -17.82 10.79
C PHE A 164 -3.76 -16.72 9.71
N LEU A 165 -2.62 -16.09 9.37
CA LEU A 165 -2.49 -15.19 8.23
C LEU A 165 -1.27 -15.58 7.40
N ARG A 166 -1.42 -15.51 6.07
CA ARG A 166 -0.36 -15.76 5.09
C ARG A 166 -0.28 -14.64 4.08
N ASP A 167 0.93 -14.25 3.72
CA ASP A 167 1.17 -13.14 2.79
C ASP A 167 1.64 -13.56 1.40
N GLY A 168 1.63 -14.86 1.10
CA GLY A 168 2.06 -15.41 -0.19
C GLY A 168 3.56 -15.61 -0.31
N PHE A 169 4.36 -15.31 0.73
CA PHE A 169 5.80 -15.57 0.74
C PHE A 169 6.13 -16.79 1.60
N PHE A 170 7.01 -17.64 1.07
CA PHE A 170 7.59 -18.77 1.77
C PHE A 170 9.12 -18.67 1.71
N ASP A 171 9.79 -18.64 2.85
CA ASP A 171 11.24 -18.41 2.98
C ASP A 171 11.76 -17.18 2.17
N GLY A 172 10.92 -16.14 2.06
CA GLY A 172 11.22 -14.92 1.33
C GLY A 172 10.94 -14.99 -0.18
N GLU A 173 10.59 -16.13 -0.72
CA GLU A 173 10.19 -16.34 -2.12
C GLU A 173 8.68 -16.18 -2.28
N LEU A 174 8.24 -15.58 -3.39
CA LEU A 174 6.82 -15.46 -3.70
C LEU A 174 6.28 -16.79 -4.25
N ASP A 175 5.39 -17.43 -3.50
CA ASP A 175 4.83 -18.74 -3.83
C ASP A 175 3.36 -18.86 -3.40
N PHE A 176 2.47 -18.30 -4.20
CA PHE A 176 1.03 -18.39 -3.97
C PHE A 176 0.50 -19.83 -4.15
N ALA A 177 1.05 -20.59 -5.10
CA ALA A 177 0.57 -21.93 -5.40
C ALA A 177 0.77 -22.89 -4.23
N THR A 178 1.94 -22.84 -3.57
CA THR A 178 2.21 -23.61 -2.36
C THR A 178 1.28 -23.19 -1.24
N HIS A 179 1.07 -21.89 -1.04
CA HIS A 179 0.14 -21.39 -0.02
C HIS A 179 -1.29 -21.90 -0.25
N GLU A 180 -1.79 -21.86 -1.49
CA GLU A 180 -3.14 -22.34 -1.82
C GLU A 180 -3.28 -23.85 -1.62
N GLY A 181 -2.24 -24.61 -1.91
CA GLY A 181 -2.25 -26.07 -1.75
C GLY A 181 -2.35 -26.56 -0.31
N TYR A 182 -1.94 -25.74 0.66
CA TYR A 182 -1.97 -26.06 2.09
C TYR A 182 -2.93 -25.15 2.89
N PHE A 183 -3.73 -24.33 2.20
CA PHE A 183 -4.58 -23.33 2.81
C PHE A 183 -5.88 -23.94 3.36
N ASP A 184 -6.10 -23.81 4.67
CA ASP A 184 -7.39 -24.09 5.31
C ASP A 184 -8.25 -22.83 5.37
N ALA A 185 -9.09 -22.61 4.37
CA ALA A 185 -9.96 -21.45 4.26
C ALA A 185 -10.94 -21.27 5.44
N ASN A 186 -11.09 -22.26 6.32
CA ASN A 186 -11.91 -22.14 7.52
C ASN A 186 -11.16 -21.57 8.72
N ARG A 187 -9.84 -21.51 8.67
CA ARG A 187 -8.98 -21.12 9.78
C ARG A 187 -7.91 -20.09 9.43
N GLU A 188 -7.58 -19.97 8.15
CA GLU A 188 -6.48 -19.17 7.65
C GLU A 188 -7.00 -18.07 6.74
N GLY A 189 -6.49 -16.86 6.92
CA GLY A 189 -6.75 -15.70 6.08
C GLY A 189 -5.49 -15.25 5.33
N TRP A 190 -5.67 -14.36 4.37
CA TRP A 190 -4.59 -13.71 3.66
C TRP A 190 -4.19 -12.40 4.36
N PHE A 191 -2.92 -12.02 4.22
CA PHE A 191 -2.40 -10.72 4.62
C PHE A 191 -1.80 -10.02 3.39
N LEU A 192 -2.59 -9.17 2.74
CA LEU A 192 -2.24 -8.57 1.46
C LEU A 192 -1.85 -7.09 1.60
N HIS A 193 -0.71 -6.71 1.02
CA HIS A 193 -0.24 -5.32 0.92
C HIS A 193 -0.54 -4.77 -0.49
N LEU A 194 -1.70 -4.19 -0.71
CA LEU A 194 -2.17 -3.78 -2.05
C LEU A 194 -1.36 -2.64 -2.67
N HIS A 195 -0.78 -1.78 -1.86
CA HIS A 195 0.13 -0.73 -2.33
C HIS A 195 1.60 -1.14 -2.20
N GLY A 196 1.84 -2.43 -1.91
CA GLY A 196 3.16 -2.96 -1.72
C GLY A 196 3.74 -2.71 -0.33
N SER A 197 5.00 -3.04 -0.20
CA SER A 197 5.78 -2.85 1.02
C SER A 197 7.24 -2.56 0.64
N PRO A 198 7.96 -1.74 1.40
CA PRO A 198 9.39 -1.57 1.19
C PRO A 198 10.20 -2.84 1.46
N LEU A 199 9.60 -3.86 2.07
CA LEU A 199 10.20 -5.19 2.23
C LEU A 199 10.17 -6.04 0.95
N PHE A 200 9.39 -5.64 -0.05
CA PHE A 200 9.32 -6.34 -1.33
C PHE A 200 10.39 -5.83 -2.28
N VAL A 201 11.25 -6.72 -2.73
CA VAL A 201 12.41 -6.38 -3.55
C VAL A 201 12.51 -7.32 -4.74
N THR A 202 13.23 -6.90 -5.77
CA THR A 202 13.62 -7.79 -6.88
C THR A 202 15.09 -8.16 -6.70
N ARG A 203 15.40 -9.45 -6.64
CA ARG A 203 16.74 -9.98 -6.61
C ARG A 203 16.89 -11.04 -7.69
N GLU A 204 17.93 -10.90 -8.51
CA GLU A 204 18.19 -11.84 -9.62
C GLU A 204 17.01 -11.99 -10.59
N GLY A 205 16.22 -10.92 -10.76
CA GLY A 205 15.01 -10.92 -11.59
C GLY A 205 13.74 -11.44 -10.91
N GLU A 206 13.85 -12.01 -9.70
CA GLU A 206 12.74 -12.61 -8.99
C GLU A 206 12.23 -11.75 -7.83
N PRO A 207 10.90 -11.73 -7.59
CA PRO A 207 10.32 -11.00 -6.47
C PRO A 207 10.60 -11.73 -5.14
N LYS A 208 11.11 -11.00 -4.16
CA LYS A 208 11.47 -11.53 -2.84
C LYS A 208 11.00 -10.61 -1.73
N LYS A 209 10.82 -11.18 -0.54
CA LYS A 209 10.58 -10.43 0.69
C LYS A 209 11.83 -10.47 1.56
N ILE A 210 12.35 -9.29 1.91
CA ILE A 210 13.47 -9.15 2.85
C ILE A 210 12.96 -8.98 4.28
N THR A 211 13.81 -9.28 5.24
CA THR A 211 13.53 -9.01 6.65
C THR A 211 13.73 -7.53 6.99
N ARG A 212 13.07 -7.03 8.04
CA ARG A 212 13.07 -5.61 8.42
C ARG A 212 14.47 -5.09 8.79
N ASP A 213 15.31 -5.93 9.37
CA ASP A 213 16.71 -5.60 9.70
C ASP A 213 17.58 -5.34 8.45
N LYS A 214 17.20 -5.89 7.30
CA LYS A 214 17.89 -5.67 6.02
C LYS A 214 17.36 -4.50 5.21
N LEU A 215 16.29 -3.85 5.68
CA LEU A 215 15.67 -2.75 4.94
C LEU A 215 16.61 -1.54 4.77
N ALA A 216 17.41 -1.23 5.79
CA ALA A 216 18.38 -0.13 5.74
C ALA A 216 19.52 -0.37 4.74
N ASP A 217 19.84 -1.64 4.46
CA ASP A 217 20.91 -2.02 3.53
C ASP A 217 20.46 -2.06 2.06
N TYR A 218 19.14 -1.90 1.81
CA TYR A 218 18.58 -2.00 0.47
C TYR A 218 18.38 -0.62 -0.15
N ALA A 219 19.14 -0.33 -1.21
CA ALA A 219 19.12 0.99 -1.85
C ALA A 219 17.84 1.30 -2.67
N GLY A 220 16.98 0.32 -2.92
CA GLY A 220 15.70 0.52 -3.61
C GLY A 220 15.80 0.79 -5.13
N GLU A 221 16.97 0.62 -5.74
CA GLU A 221 17.19 0.94 -7.17
C GLU A 221 16.31 0.12 -8.12
N ASN A 222 15.98 -1.11 -7.71
CA ASN A 222 15.14 -2.04 -8.45
C ASN A 222 13.83 -2.33 -7.71
N SER A 223 13.29 -1.35 -6.99
CA SER A 223 12.01 -1.49 -6.32
C SER A 223 10.87 -1.14 -7.26
N PHE A 224 10.10 -2.16 -7.64
CA PHE A 224 8.89 -2.04 -8.47
C PHE A 224 7.61 -2.29 -7.66
N HIS A 225 7.73 -2.44 -6.34
CA HIS A 225 6.70 -3.03 -5.51
C HIS A 225 6.08 -2.04 -4.51
N VAL A 226 6.16 -0.73 -4.82
CA VAL A 226 5.60 0.34 -3.98
C VAL A 226 4.78 1.29 -4.83
N VAL A 227 3.51 1.51 -4.46
CA VAL A 227 2.56 2.37 -5.15
C VAL A 227 2.40 3.69 -4.42
N LEU A 228 3.19 4.70 -4.73
CA LEU A 228 3.09 6.05 -4.15
C LEU A 228 2.40 7.06 -5.09
N THR A 229 1.46 6.60 -5.92
CA THR A 229 0.82 7.43 -6.95
C THR A 229 -0.69 7.52 -6.76
N ASN A 230 -1.34 8.46 -7.47
CA ASN A 230 -2.80 8.58 -7.44
C ASN A 230 -3.49 7.47 -8.25
N ALA A 231 -4.83 7.47 -8.22
CA ALA A 231 -5.66 6.45 -8.86
C ALA A 231 -5.40 6.26 -10.37
N ASP A 232 -4.92 7.29 -11.08
CA ASP A 232 -4.76 7.24 -12.54
C ASP A 232 -3.50 6.46 -12.96
N SER A 233 -2.44 6.49 -12.13
CA SER A 233 -1.17 5.80 -12.40
C SER A 233 -1.02 4.48 -11.66
N LYS A 234 -1.90 4.16 -10.70
CA LYS A 234 -1.86 2.89 -9.94
C LYS A 234 -1.92 1.64 -10.81
N PRO A 235 -2.76 1.54 -11.86
CA PRO A 235 -2.81 0.35 -12.69
C PRO A 235 -1.47 -0.01 -13.32
N SER A 236 -0.72 0.96 -13.87
CA SER A 236 0.58 0.68 -14.49
C SER A 236 1.60 0.16 -13.48
N VAL A 237 1.63 0.71 -12.26
CA VAL A 237 2.52 0.23 -11.18
C VAL A 237 2.13 -1.18 -10.74
N ILE A 238 0.84 -1.47 -10.61
CA ILE A 238 0.35 -2.81 -10.23
C ILE A 238 0.75 -3.83 -11.30
N GLU A 239 0.52 -3.52 -12.58
CA GLU A 239 0.84 -4.40 -13.71
C GLU A 239 2.36 -4.65 -13.86
N SER A 240 3.19 -3.68 -13.49
CA SER A 240 4.66 -3.85 -13.53
C SER A 240 5.23 -4.70 -12.41
N SER A 241 4.42 -5.02 -11.38
CA SER A 241 4.83 -5.81 -10.21
C SER A 241 4.08 -7.14 -10.15
N SER A 242 4.79 -8.25 -10.29
CA SER A 242 4.20 -9.59 -10.14
C SER A 242 3.59 -9.83 -8.75
N ILE A 243 4.14 -9.24 -7.69
CA ILE A 243 3.59 -9.30 -6.34
C ILE A 243 2.24 -8.58 -6.28
N LEU A 244 2.20 -7.32 -6.74
CA LEU A 244 0.99 -6.51 -6.70
C LEU A 244 -0.10 -7.09 -7.58
N THR A 245 0.25 -7.56 -8.78
CA THR A 245 -0.71 -8.23 -9.67
C THR A 245 -1.38 -9.42 -8.97
N GLN A 246 -0.61 -10.29 -8.32
CA GLN A 246 -1.15 -11.45 -7.59
C GLN A 246 -1.99 -11.01 -6.38
N TYR A 247 -1.57 -9.98 -5.63
CA TYR A 247 -2.34 -9.47 -4.51
C TYR A 247 -3.69 -8.88 -4.93
N TRP A 248 -3.72 -8.11 -6.03
CA TRP A 248 -4.97 -7.54 -6.53
C TRP A 248 -5.90 -8.60 -7.12
N GLN A 249 -5.37 -9.62 -7.80
CA GLN A 249 -6.15 -10.78 -8.24
C GLN A 249 -6.75 -11.53 -7.05
N LYS A 250 -5.93 -11.79 -6.02
CA LYS A 250 -6.41 -12.45 -4.80
C LYS A 250 -7.48 -11.62 -4.10
N LEU A 251 -7.30 -10.30 -3.99
CA LEU A 251 -8.32 -9.43 -3.42
C LEU A 251 -9.66 -9.54 -4.17
N ASP A 252 -9.64 -9.53 -5.49
CA ASP A 252 -10.86 -9.66 -6.30
C ASP A 252 -11.61 -10.97 -5.98
N GLU A 253 -10.87 -12.09 -5.86
CA GLU A 253 -11.44 -13.37 -5.42
C GLU A 253 -12.05 -13.29 -4.01
N LEU A 254 -11.28 -12.75 -3.05
CA LEU A 254 -11.72 -12.62 -1.66
C LEU A 254 -12.96 -11.77 -1.51
N LEU A 255 -13.02 -10.65 -2.25
CA LEU A 255 -14.18 -9.75 -2.20
C LEU A 255 -15.44 -10.36 -2.80
N ARG A 256 -15.32 -11.23 -3.82
CA ARG A 256 -16.50 -11.92 -4.40
C ARG A 256 -17.18 -12.85 -3.40
N ASP A 257 -16.39 -13.51 -2.55
CA ASP A 257 -16.87 -14.50 -1.59
C ASP A 257 -17.12 -13.91 -0.20
N ALA A 258 -16.86 -12.61 0.00
CA ALA A 258 -17.01 -11.96 1.28
C ALA A 258 -18.47 -11.80 1.68
N GLU A 259 -18.81 -12.19 2.90
CA GLU A 259 -20.11 -11.87 3.53
C GLU A 259 -20.06 -10.54 4.29
N LYS A 260 -18.88 -10.17 4.80
CA LYS A 260 -18.65 -8.89 5.48
C LYS A 260 -17.33 -8.26 4.99
N ILE A 261 -17.38 -6.99 4.64
CA ILE A 261 -16.22 -6.19 4.28
C ILE A 261 -16.12 -5.02 5.25
N THR A 262 -15.01 -4.93 5.99
CA THR A 262 -14.77 -3.82 6.91
C THR A 262 -13.71 -2.88 6.32
N LEU A 263 -14.08 -1.63 6.06
CA LEU A 263 -13.17 -0.56 5.62
C LEU A 263 -12.74 0.24 6.87
N PHE A 264 -11.53 -0.01 7.35
CA PHE A 264 -11.02 0.56 8.59
C PHE A 264 -10.03 1.70 8.32
N GLY A 265 -10.34 2.91 8.73
CA GLY A 265 -9.45 4.07 8.55
C GLY A 265 -9.15 4.40 7.09
N TYR A 266 -9.96 3.94 6.15
CA TYR A 266 -9.81 4.18 4.73
C TYR A 266 -10.54 5.47 4.32
N GLY A 267 -9.89 6.30 3.47
CA GLY A 267 -10.44 7.60 3.05
C GLY A 267 -11.44 7.56 1.91
N GLY A 268 -11.43 6.47 1.12
CA GLY A 268 -12.26 6.34 -0.07
C GLY A 268 -11.64 6.94 -1.34
N GLU A 269 -10.35 7.26 -1.35
CA GLU A 269 -9.69 7.94 -2.47
C GLU A 269 -9.32 7.00 -3.63
N ASP A 270 -9.24 5.69 -3.38
CA ASP A 270 -8.90 4.70 -4.41
C ASP A 270 -10.15 4.24 -5.18
N LYS A 271 -10.37 4.82 -6.36
CA LYS A 271 -11.54 4.52 -7.20
C LYS A 271 -11.59 3.07 -7.66
N HIS A 272 -10.42 2.46 -7.93
CA HIS A 272 -10.36 1.07 -8.36
C HIS A 272 -10.80 0.12 -7.24
N LEU A 273 -10.28 0.34 -6.04
CA LEU A 273 -10.69 -0.41 -4.86
C LEU A 273 -12.17 -0.20 -4.51
N ASN A 274 -12.64 1.05 -4.55
CA ASN A 274 -14.05 1.37 -4.29
C ASN A 274 -14.97 0.58 -5.23
N ARG A 275 -14.61 0.52 -6.53
CA ARG A 275 -15.35 -0.25 -7.52
C ARG A 275 -15.37 -1.74 -7.20
N LEU A 276 -14.22 -2.33 -6.85
CA LEU A 276 -14.13 -3.76 -6.51
C LEU A 276 -14.99 -4.09 -5.28
N VAL A 277 -14.90 -3.28 -4.23
CA VAL A 277 -15.72 -3.45 -3.02
C VAL A 277 -17.20 -3.32 -3.36
N GLY A 278 -17.60 -2.36 -4.19
CA GLY A 278 -18.98 -2.13 -4.58
C GLY A 278 -19.57 -3.18 -5.52
N LEU A 279 -18.74 -3.99 -6.20
CA LEU A 279 -19.23 -5.08 -7.07
C LEU A 279 -19.87 -6.24 -6.29
N ASN A 280 -19.50 -6.44 -5.02
CA ASN A 280 -20.16 -7.44 -4.17
C ASN A 280 -21.42 -6.85 -3.54
N ASN A 281 -22.56 -6.98 -4.23
CA ASN A 281 -23.85 -6.44 -3.78
C ASN A 281 -24.46 -7.17 -2.57
N THR A 282 -23.91 -8.33 -2.18
CA THR A 282 -24.45 -9.17 -1.09
C THR A 282 -23.70 -8.98 0.22
N ALA A 283 -22.46 -8.49 0.17
CA ALA A 283 -21.68 -8.28 1.38
C ALA A 283 -22.25 -7.16 2.26
N HIS A 284 -22.17 -7.37 3.57
CA HIS A 284 -22.38 -6.30 4.53
C HIS A 284 -21.11 -5.43 4.60
N ILE A 285 -21.20 -4.17 4.20
CA ILE A 285 -20.08 -3.24 4.24
C ILE A 285 -20.12 -2.44 5.54
N ARG A 286 -19.09 -2.59 6.35
CA ARG A 286 -18.87 -1.78 7.56
C ARG A 286 -17.75 -0.78 7.31
N VAL A 287 -18.01 0.49 7.57
CA VAL A 287 -17.02 1.56 7.49
C VAL A 287 -16.68 2.08 8.88
N VAL A 288 -15.47 1.82 9.33
CA VAL A 288 -14.93 2.33 10.60
C VAL A 288 -14.07 3.54 10.30
N CYS A 289 -14.55 4.72 10.66
CA CYS A 289 -13.89 5.98 10.35
C CYS A 289 -13.80 6.91 11.56
N ARG A 290 -12.96 7.94 11.46
CA ARG A 290 -12.92 8.99 12.49
C ARG A 290 -14.18 9.83 12.40
N SER A 291 -14.84 10.05 13.54
CA SER A 291 -15.89 11.04 13.66
C SER A 291 -15.26 12.43 13.44
N GLY A 292 -15.66 13.10 12.36
CA GLY A 292 -15.35 14.50 12.12
C GLY A 292 -16.57 15.35 12.39
N ASP A 293 -16.72 16.44 11.63
CA ASP A 293 -17.90 17.32 11.69
C ASP A 293 -19.11 16.79 10.94
N ARG A 294 -19.00 15.59 10.32
CA ARG A 294 -20.08 14.97 9.53
C ARG A 294 -20.95 14.08 10.39
N THR A 295 -22.24 14.11 10.13
CA THR A 295 -23.22 13.18 10.71
C THR A 295 -23.05 11.78 10.12
N GLU A 296 -23.59 10.76 10.79
CA GLU A 296 -23.59 9.39 10.26
C GLU A 296 -24.35 9.29 8.94
N GLU A 297 -25.45 10.04 8.77
CA GLU A 297 -26.22 10.09 7.53
C GLU A 297 -25.41 10.66 6.36
N GLU A 298 -24.63 11.73 6.58
CA GLU A 298 -23.74 12.31 5.59
C GLU A 298 -22.60 11.35 5.22
N LEU A 299 -22.08 10.60 6.19
CA LEU A 299 -21.07 9.58 5.96
C LEU A 299 -21.66 8.40 5.18
N ASP A 300 -22.83 7.91 5.53
CA ASP A 300 -23.51 6.82 4.80
C ASP A 300 -23.75 7.22 3.35
N LYS A 301 -24.31 8.40 3.11
CA LYS A 301 -24.52 8.93 1.75
C LYS A 301 -23.20 9.04 0.96
N LYS A 302 -22.12 9.53 1.59
CA LYS A 302 -20.77 9.59 0.98
C LYS A 302 -20.32 8.20 0.57
N TRP A 303 -20.37 7.23 1.48
CA TRP A 303 -19.84 5.90 1.24
C TRP A 303 -20.67 5.12 0.22
N ARG A 304 -21.98 5.21 0.26
CA ARG A 304 -22.87 4.64 -0.79
C ARG A 304 -22.53 5.19 -2.18
N HIS A 305 -22.26 6.50 -2.28
CA HIS A 305 -21.84 7.11 -3.52
C HIS A 305 -20.46 6.60 -3.99
N LEU A 306 -19.47 6.56 -3.10
CA LEU A 306 -18.10 6.10 -3.42
C LEU A 306 -18.05 4.65 -3.87
N LEU A 307 -18.85 3.80 -3.25
CA LEU A 307 -18.91 2.36 -3.52
C LEU A 307 -19.92 2.01 -4.63
N MET A 308 -20.65 3.00 -5.16
CA MET A 308 -21.77 2.77 -6.09
C MET A 308 -22.77 1.74 -5.54
N ALA A 309 -22.98 1.76 -4.22
CA ALA A 309 -23.79 0.77 -3.51
C ALA A 309 -25.23 0.80 -3.97
N THR A 310 -25.83 -0.38 -4.16
CA THR A 310 -27.27 -0.52 -4.45
C THR A 310 -28.11 -0.26 -3.19
N ASP A 311 -29.41 -0.03 -3.36
CA ASP A 311 -30.32 0.17 -2.21
C ASP A 311 -30.43 -1.08 -1.32
N GLU A 312 -30.17 -2.26 -1.89
CA GLU A 312 -30.22 -3.54 -1.17
C GLU A 312 -28.96 -3.83 -0.37
N GLN A 313 -27.82 -3.18 -0.74
CA GLN A 313 -26.55 -3.40 -0.06
C GLN A 313 -26.56 -2.75 1.33
N LYS A 314 -26.30 -3.57 2.35
CA LYS A 314 -26.21 -3.11 3.74
C LYS A 314 -24.90 -2.37 3.97
N THR A 315 -25.01 -1.12 4.40
CA THR A 315 -23.87 -0.32 4.86
C THR A 315 -24.06 0.01 6.35
N GLU A 316 -22.97 -0.03 7.10
CA GLU A 316 -22.91 0.31 8.51
C GLU A 316 -21.77 1.32 8.72
N ILE A 317 -22.07 2.47 9.30
CA ILE A 317 -21.07 3.49 9.61
C ILE A 317 -20.76 3.43 11.10
N VAL A 318 -19.50 3.24 11.45
CA VAL A 318 -18.97 3.30 12.81
C VAL A 318 -18.03 4.49 12.93
N ALA A 319 -18.56 5.61 13.39
CA ALA A 319 -17.82 6.85 13.55
C ALA A 319 -17.23 6.96 14.96
N LEU A 320 -15.90 6.97 15.08
CA LEU A 320 -15.18 6.96 16.34
C LEU A 320 -14.37 8.24 16.53
N LYS A 321 -14.28 8.75 17.75
CA LYS A 321 -13.35 9.86 18.10
C LYS A 321 -11.89 9.40 17.97
N LYS A 322 -11.60 8.14 18.31
CA LYS A 322 -10.29 7.52 18.24
C LYS A 322 -10.43 6.13 17.62
N LEU A 323 -9.86 5.93 16.45
CA LEU A 323 -9.94 4.66 15.72
C LEU A 323 -9.38 3.47 16.50
N THR A 324 -8.31 3.68 17.25
CA THR A 324 -7.69 2.64 18.09
C THR A 324 -8.51 2.24 19.32
N GLY A 325 -9.69 2.84 19.52
CA GLY A 325 -10.67 2.39 20.51
C GLY A 325 -11.67 1.37 19.95
N PHE A 326 -11.54 0.96 18.70
CA PHE A 326 -12.41 -0.04 18.10
C PHE A 326 -12.10 -1.45 18.61
N VAL A 327 -13.13 -2.18 19.03
CA VAL A 327 -13.01 -3.53 19.61
C VAL A 327 -14.01 -4.55 19.03
N ASP A 328 -14.99 -4.09 18.28
CA ASP A 328 -16.07 -4.91 17.72
C ASP A 328 -15.75 -5.35 16.28
N TRP A 329 -14.82 -6.29 16.14
CA TRP A 329 -14.35 -6.80 14.86
C TRP A 329 -15.36 -7.70 14.11
#